data_ab6fdcd93e7fd0b1dc9b2fe61c591f49
#
_entry.id   ab6fdcd93e7fd0b1dc9b2fe61c591f49
#
_cell.length_a   1.000
_cell.length_b   1.000
_cell.length_c   1.000
_cell.angle_alpha   90.00
_cell.angle_beta   90.00
_cell.angle_gamma   90.00
#
_symmetry.space_group_name_H-M   'P 1'
#
loop_
_entity.id
_entity.type
_entity.pdbx_description
1 polymer ?
#
loop_
_entity_poly.entity_id
_entity_poly.type
_entity_poly.pdbx_seq_one_letter_code
_entity_poly.pdbx_strand_id
1 'polypeptide(L)'
;MLAQRYPNAYDGIAAGAPALHWNDLFPSMQWPQQFMASLGKYPHACELSAITAKAISACDALDGLVDGVISDVDRCLKTFDPFKTIGQSFHCAQENRTLEISSTAAAVVNATWQGIRDANGARLWPGLNPGTDLAAGVAITDCSSGTCAGVQLSISAQWLSLFVARDPSIDLSKLTHAEFDWLAHQGRQRYNSIIGTNDADLSAFQQAGGKLVTFHGLVSCIGCCFVSVD
;
A
#
# COMPACT_ATOMS: atom_id res chain seq x y z
N MET A 1 -5.16 16.90 10.46
CA MET A 1 -6.04 16.95 11.65
C MET A 1 -5.84 18.24 12.48
N LEU A 2 -4.64 18.55 12.98
CA LEU A 2 -4.43 19.75 13.80
C LEU A 2 -4.81 21.03 13.06
N ALA A 3 -4.26 21.26 11.86
CA ALA A 3 -4.57 22.44 11.05
C ALA A 3 -6.07 22.58 10.71
N GLN A 4 -6.78 21.45 10.53
CA GLN A 4 -8.21 21.44 10.18
C GLN A 4 -9.12 21.73 11.37
N ARG A 5 -8.82 21.14 12.53
CA ARG A 5 -9.72 21.13 13.71
C ARG A 5 -9.35 22.16 14.77
N TYR A 6 -8.11 22.57 14.78
CA TYR A 6 -7.56 23.48 15.79
C TYR A 6 -6.70 24.58 15.13
N PRO A 7 -7.28 25.38 14.21
CA PRO A 7 -6.54 26.29 13.37
C PRO A 7 -5.77 27.38 14.13
N ASN A 8 -6.20 27.70 15.35
CA ASN A 8 -5.57 28.73 16.19
C ASN A 8 -4.62 28.16 17.24
N ALA A 9 -4.39 26.84 17.25
CA ALA A 9 -3.59 26.21 18.30
C ALA A 9 -2.08 26.21 18.03
N TYR A 10 -1.68 26.41 16.77
CA TYR A 10 -0.27 26.33 16.34
C TYR A 10 0.01 27.35 15.25
N ASP A 11 1.15 28.04 15.35
CA ASP A 11 1.62 28.97 14.31
C ASP A 11 2.26 28.23 13.13
N GLY A 12 2.81 27.03 13.35
CA GLY A 12 3.44 26.20 12.33
C GLY A 12 3.33 24.72 12.60
N ILE A 13 3.15 23.95 11.53
CA ILE A 13 3.07 22.48 11.56
C ILE A 13 4.06 21.92 10.55
N ALA A 14 4.96 21.04 11.00
CA ALA A 14 5.80 20.22 10.14
C ALA A 14 5.27 18.77 10.20
N ALA A 15 4.81 18.24 9.07
CA ALA A 15 4.25 16.89 8.99
C ALA A 15 5.12 16.00 8.07
N GLY A 16 5.94 15.14 8.67
CA GLY A 16 6.73 14.14 7.95
C GLY A 16 5.91 12.86 7.74
N ALA A 17 5.79 12.43 6.49
CA ALA A 17 5.05 11.22 6.10
C ALA A 17 3.66 11.10 6.78
N PRO A 18 2.79 12.13 6.70
CA PRO A 18 1.52 12.13 7.41
C PRO A 18 0.61 11.02 6.88
N ALA A 19 0.04 10.23 7.81
CA ALA A 19 -0.98 9.26 7.48
C ALA A 19 -2.33 9.99 7.26
N LEU A 20 -2.57 10.40 6.04
CA LEU A 20 -3.83 11.00 5.61
C LEU A 20 -4.84 9.93 5.22
N HIS A 21 -6.13 10.29 5.16
CA HIS A 21 -7.21 9.39 4.72
C HIS A 21 -7.19 8.03 5.46
N TRP A 22 -7.07 8.07 6.76
CA TRP A 22 -6.87 6.91 7.63
C TRP A 22 -7.79 5.72 7.29
N ASN A 23 -9.07 6.01 7.04
CA ASN A 23 -10.07 4.98 6.75
C ASN A 23 -9.91 4.30 5.38
N ASP A 24 -9.15 4.90 4.47
CA ASP A 24 -8.80 4.35 3.16
C ASP A 24 -7.41 3.71 3.19
N LEU A 25 -6.49 4.31 3.96
CA LEU A 25 -5.13 3.87 4.12
C LEU A 25 -5.04 2.42 4.63
N PHE A 26 -5.72 2.11 5.73
CA PHE A 26 -5.59 0.79 6.34
C PHE A 26 -6.20 -0.35 5.52
N PRO A 27 -7.38 -0.22 4.91
CA PRO A 27 -7.84 -1.21 3.94
C PRO A 27 -6.89 -1.39 2.76
N SER A 28 -6.31 -0.31 2.24
CA SER A 28 -5.37 -0.43 1.12
C SER A 28 -4.05 -1.10 1.50
N MET A 29 -3.55 -0.89 2.71
CA MET A 29 -2.39 -1.62 3.25
C MET A 29 -2.69 -3.10 3.49
N GLN A 30 -3.93 -3.46 3.79
CA GLN A 30 -4.38 -4.84 3.96
C GLN A 30 -4.67 -5.53 2.63
N TRP A 31 -4.88 -4.77 1.55
CA TRP A 31 -5.29 -5.29 0.26
C TRP A 31 -4.40 -6.40 -0.31
N PRO A 32 -3.07 -6.31 -0.29
CA PRO A 32 -2.23 -7.40 -0.80
C PRO A 32 -2.44 -8.72 -0.07
N GLN A 33 -2.64 -8.69 1.25
CA GLN A 33 -2.95 -9.89 2.05
C GLN A 33 -4.32 -10.46 1.70
N GLN A 34 -5.32 -9.60 1.55
CA GLN A 34 -6.66 -10.00 1.12
C GLN A 34 -6.64 -10.58 -0.29
N PHE A 35 -5.88 -9.99 -1.20
CA PHE A 35 -5.74 -10.50 -2.56
C PHE A 35 -5.08 -11.88 -2.59
N MET A 36 -3.98 -12.08 -1.87
CA MET A 36 -3.33 -13.39 -1.72
C MET A 36 -4.28 -14.44 -1.11
N ALA A 37 -5.00 -14.07 -0.07
CA ALA A 37 -5.98 -14.93 0.58
C ALA A 37 -7.10 -15.35 -0.38
N SER A 38 -7.62 -14.44 -1.19
CA SER A 38 -8.64 -14.75 -2.21
C SER A 38 -8.15 -15.71 -3.29
N LEU A 39 -6.85 -15.69 -3.60
CA LEU A 39 -6.21 -16.64 -4.51
C LEU A 39 -5.93 -18.00 -3.84
N GLY A 40 -5.90 -18.05 -2.50
CA GLY A 40 -5.40 -19.20 -1.74
C GLY A 40 -3.92 -19.50 -2.02
N LYS A 41 -3.15 -18.52 -2.45
CA LYS A 41 -1.75 -18.66 -2.89
C LYS A 41 -0.91 -17.47 -2.41
N TYR A 42 0.25 -17.79 -1.89
CA TYR A 42 1.19 -16.83 -1.33
C TYR A 42 2.55 -16.98 -2.01
N PRO A 43 3.04 -15.98 -2.75
CA PRO A 43 4.33 -16.05 -3.41
C PRO A 43 5.46 -15.96 -2.39
N HIS A 44 6.66 -16.44 -2.76
CA HIS A 44 7.86 -16.24 -1.95
C HIS A 44 8.26 -14.75 -1.95
N ALA A 45 8.69 -14.24 -0.80
CA ALA A 45 9.13 -12.84 -0.66
C ALA A 45 10.20 -12.45 -1.71
N CYS A 46 11.14 -13.36 -2.01
CA CYS A 46 12.15 -13.16 -3.04
C CYS A 46 11.56 -12.90 -4.44
N GLU A 47 10.41 -13.48 -4.79
CA GLU A 47 9.78 -13.26 -6.10
C GLU A 47 9.27 -11.81 -6.21
N LEU A 48 8.65 -11.31 -5.14
CA LEU A 48 8.17 -9.92 -5.08
C LEU A 48 9.34 -8.94 -5.21
N SER A 49 10.43 -9.19 -4.45
CA SER A 49 11.65 -8.38 -4.53
C SER A 49 12.31 -8.44 -5.90
N ALA A 50 12.31 -9.62 -6.55
CA ALA A 50 12.86 -9.76 -7.90
C ALA A 50 12.07 -8.97 -8.94
N ILE A 51 10.72 -8.95 -8.86
CA ILE A 51 9.89 -8.13 -9.76
C ILE A 51 10.12 -6.64 -9.51
N THR A 52 10.21 -6.23 -8.24
CA THR A 52 10.52 -4.84 -7.88
C THR A 52 11.88 -4.39 -8.44
N ALA A 53 12.91 -5.22 -8.29
CA ALA A 53 14.24 -4.93 -8.84
C ALA A 53 14.23 -4.80 -10.38
N LYS A 54 13.44 -5.65 -11.07
CA LYS A 54 13.26 -5.56 -12.52
C LYS A 54 12.52 -4.29 -12.93
N ALA A 55 11.53 -3.86 -12.17
CA ALA A 55 10.82 -2.61 -12.41
C ALA A 55 11.76 -1.41 -12.24
N ILE A 56 12.55 -1.37 -11.17
CA ILE A 56 13.56 -0.33 -10.97
C ILE A 56 14.51 -0.30 -12.18
N SER A 57 15.09 -1.43 -12.55
CA SER A 57 16.02 -1.50 -13.69
C SER A 57 15.40 -1.05 -15.01
N ALA A 58 14.11 -1.25 -15.22
CA ALA A 58 13.41 -0.88 -16.45
C ALA A 58 12.94 0.58 -16.47
N CYS A 59 12.67 1.15 -15.31
CA CYS A 59 12.00 2.45 -15.18
C CYS A 59 12.90 3.58 -14.69
N ASP A 60 14.03 3.27 -14.06
CA ASP A 60 14.97 4.22 -13.46
C ASP A 60 15.34 5.37 -14.41
N ALA A 61 15.71 5.04 -15.64
CA ALA A 61 16.09 6.05 -16.63
C ALA A 61 14.92 6.84 -17.25
N LEU A 62 13.68 6.57 -16.89
CA LEU A 62 12.51 7.20 -17.55
C LEU A 62 12.34 8.68 -17.22
N ASP A 63 12.83 9.13 -16.09
CA ASP A 63 12.86 10.55 -15.68
C ASP A 63 14.12 11.29 -16.15
N GLY A 64 15.06 10.58 -16.81
CA GLY A 64 16.32 11.13 -17.32
C GLY A 64 17.50 11.01 -16.37
N LEU A 65 17.35 10.38 -15.22
CA LEU A 65 18.41 10.11 -14.25
C LEU A 65 18.50 8.60 -13.99
N VAL A 66 19.70 8.10 -13.72
CA VAL A 66 19.93 6.68 -13.36
C VAL A 66 20.49 6.68 -11.93
N ASP A 67 19.62 6.59 -10.94
CA ASP A 67 19.95 6.69 -9.51
C ASP A 67 19.32 5.59 -8.65
N GLY A 68 18.63 4.62 -9.28
CA GLY A 68 17.94 3.52 -8.62
C GLY A 68 16.55 3.92 -8.08
N VAL A 69 16.04 5.11 -8.44
CA VAL A 69 14.74 5.62 -7.98
C VAL A 69 13.80 5.79 -9.19
N ILE A 70 12.58 5.32 -9.06
CA ILE A 70 11.53 5.53 -10.06
C ILE A 70 10.79 6.83 -9.71
N SER A 71 11.16 7.95 -10.34
CA SER A 71 10.47 9.24 -10.12
C SER A 71 9.28 9.43 -11.07
N ASP A 72 9.33 8.92 -12.31
CA ASP A 72 8.19 8.92 -13.22
C ASP A 72 7.36 7.63 -13.07
N VAL A 73 6.60 7.58 -11.97
CA VAL A 73 5.77 6.44 -11.59
C VAL A 73 4.71 6.11 -12.66
N ASP A 74 4.06 7.12 -13.20
CA ASP A 74 2.99 6.93 -14.19
C ASP A 74 3.51 6.32 -15.49
N ARG A 75 4.67 6.75 -15.93
CA ARG A 75 5.33 6.19 -17.11
C ARG A 75 5.80 4.78 -16.85
N CYS A 76 6.34 4.50 -15.66
CA CYS A 76 6.72 3.16 -15.26
C CYS A 76 5.53 2.19 -15.28
N LEU A 77 4.41 2.54 -14.68
CA LEU A 77 3.19 1.73 -14.66
C LEU A 77 2.58 1.46 -16.04
N LYS A 78 2.88 2.32 -17.04
CA LYS A 78 2.44 2.14 -18.42
C LYS A 78 3.41 1.28 -19.24
N THR A 79 4.70 1.26 -18.89
CA THR A 79 5.75 0.63 -19.68
C THR A 79 6.20 -0.72 -19.12
N PHE A 80 6.21 -0.88 -17.82
CA PHE A 80 6.59 -2.13 -17.16
C PHE A 80 5.35 -2.97 -16.81
N ASP A 81 5.35 -4.20 -17.31
CA ASP A 81 4.28 -5.18 -17.06
C ASP A 81 4.86 -6.34 -16.22
N PRO A 82 4.44 -6.50 -14.93
CA PRO A 82 4.96 -7.58 -14.10
C PRO A 82 4.66 -8.97 -14.66
N PHE A 83 3.61 -9.16 -15.46
CA PHE A 83 3.29 -10.45 -16.06
C PHE A 83 4.32 -10.90 -17.11
N LYS A 84 5.08 -9.99 -17.70
CA LYS A 84 6.18 -10.33 -18.61
C LYS A 84 7.42 -10.88 -17.90
N THR A 85 7.45 -10.86 -16.57
CA THR A 85 8.53 -11.44 -15.78
C THR A 85 8.30 -12.91 -15.42
N ILE A 86 7.10 -13.46 -15.64
CA ILE A 86 6.74 -14.85 -15.30
C ILE A 86 7.72 -15.84 -15.98
N GLY A 87 8.18 -16.82 -15.20
CA GLY A 87 9.12 -17.84 -15.65
C GLY A 87 10.58 -17.38 -15.74
N GLN A 88 10.87 -16.11 -15.49
CA GLN A 88 12.24 -15.64 -15.43
C GLN A 88 12.92 -16.10 -14.15
N SER A 89 14.10 -16.70 -14.29
CA SER A 89 14.89 -17.16 -13.15
C SER A 89 15.60 -16.00 -12.45
N PHE A 90 15.77 -16.11 -11.14
CA PHE A 90 16.54 -15.17 -10.32
C PHE A 90 17.15 -15.91 -9.12
N HIS A 91 18.21 -15.36 -8.53
CA HIS A 91 18.80 -15.92 -7.31
C HIS A 91 18.09 -15.37 -6.07
N CYS A 92 17.52 -16.26 -5.24
CA CYS A 92 16.96 -15.92 -3.94
C CYS A 92 18.04 -16.11 -2.86
N ALA A 93 18.57 -15.02 -2.33
CA ALA A 93 19.63 -15.07 -1.32
C ALA A 93 19.16 -15.70 0.01
N GLN A 94 17.89 -15.52 0.38
CA GLN A 94 17.31 -16.10 1.60
C GLN A 94 17.29 -17.65 1.58
N GLU A 95 17.05 -18.23 0.40
CA GLU A 95 17.00 -19.67 0.18
C GLU A 95 18.31 -20.23 -0.38
N ASN A 96 19.25 -19.37 -0.73
CA ASN A 96 20.50 -19.71 -1.43
C ASN A 96 20.27 -20.62 -2.65
N ARG A 97 19.24 -20.35 -3.42
CA ARG A 97 18.88 -21.11 -4.63
C ARG A 97 18.29 -20.23 -5.72
N THR A 98 18.27 -20.75 -6.93
CA THR A 98 17.58 -20.13 -8.06
C THR A 98 16.08 -20.47 -7.99
N LEU A 99 15.25 -19.45 -8.09
CA LEU A 99 13.80 -19.53 -8.21
C LEU A 99 13.34 -18.95 -9.55
N GLU A 100 12.10 -19.24 -9.90
CA GLU A 100 11.41 -18.61 -11.04
C GLU A 100 10.26 -17.76 -10.55
N ILE A 101 10.02 -16.62 -11.20
CA ILE A 101 8.90 -15.74 -10.89
C ILE A 101 7.60 -16.44 -11.28
N SER A 102 6.72 -16.63 -10.29
CA SER A 102 5.42 -17.26 -10.49
C SER A 102 4.38 -16.26 -11.00
N SER A 103 3.33 -16.80 -11.64
CA SER A 103 2.15 -16.00 -12.00
C SER A 103 1.45 -15.38 -10.79
N THR A 104 1.51 -16.05 -9.64
CA THR A 104 0.98 -15.52 -8.38
C THR A 104 1.74 -14.28 -7.93
N ALA A 105 3.08 -14.29 -7.97
CA ALA A 105 3.89 -13.12 -7.62
C ALA A 105 3.58 -11.93 -8.53
N ALA A 106 3.54 -12.15 -9.85
CA ALA A 106 3.19 -11.11 -10.81
C ALA A 106 1.79 -10.52 -10.56
N ALA A 107 0.81 -11.37 -10.24
CA ALA A 107 -0.55 -10.93 -9.93
C ALA A 107 -0.63 -10.12 -8.64
N VAL A 108 0.08 -10.53 -7.57
CA VAL A 108 0.13 -9.80 -6.29
C VAL A 108 0.80 -8.44 -6.47
N VAL A 109 1.94 -8.37 -7.19
CA VAL A 109 2.61 -7.11 -7.48
C VAL A 109 1.69 -6.19 -8.28
N ASN A 110 1.06 -6.70 -9.34
CA ASN A 110 0.15 -5.90 -10.14
C ASN A 110 -1.05 -5.39 -9.31
N ALA A 111 -1.68 -6.23 -8.51
CA ALA A 111 -2.81 -5.83 -7.67
C ALA A 111 -2.40 -4.76 -6.63
N THR A 112 -1.19 -4.85 -6.09
CA THR A 112 -0.65 -3.88 -5.13
C THR A 112 -0.36 -2.53 -5.79
N TRP A 113 0.23 -2.51 -6.99
CA TRP A 113 0.52 -1.28 -7.74
C TRP A 113 -0.74 -0.63 -8.34
N GLN A 114 -1.73 -1.44 -8.74
CA GLN A 114 -3.02 -0.90 -9.23
C GLN A 114 -3.91 -0.37 -8.10
N GLY A 115 -3.66 -0.78 -6.86
CA GLY A 115 -4.41 -0.39 -5.69
C GLY A 115 -5.68 -1.19 -5.45
N ILE A 116 -6.31 -0.91 -4.31
CA ILE A 116 -7.52 -1.60 -3.88
C ILE A 116 -8.68 -1.35 -4.84
N ARG A 117 -9.39 -2.42 -5.18
CA ARG A 117 -10.63 -2.38 -5.97
C ARG A 117 -11.75 -3.02 -5.18
N ASP A 118 -12.96 -2.56 -5.41
CA ASP A 118 -14.15 -3.23 -4.87
C ASP A 118 -14.45 -4.55 -5.61
N ALA A 119 -15.42 -5.30 -5.12
CA ALA A 119 -15.84 -6.56 -5.71
C ALA A 119 -16.40 -6.42 -7.15
N ASN A 120 -16.74 -5.21 -7.58
CA ASN A 120 -17.19 -4.88 -8.94
C ASN A 120 -16.04 -4.41 -9.84
N GLY A 121 -14.82 -4.31 -9.31
CA GLY A 121 -13.62 -3.86 -10.00
C GLY A 121 -13.40 -2.34 -10.01
N ALA A 122 -14.26 -1.54 -9.38
CA ALA A 122 -14.05 -0.10 -9.27
C ALA A 122 -12.86 0.21 -8.34
N ARG A 123 -12.01 1.15 -8.75
CA ARG A 123 -10.85 1.55 -7.95
C ARG A 123 -11.30 2.35 -6.74
N LEU A 124 -10.96 1.91 -5.55
CA LEU A 124 -11.27 2.58 -4.30
C LEU A 124 -10.15 3.50 -3.83
N TRP A 125 -8.88 3.09 -4.05
CA TRP A 125 -7.70 3.82 -3.63
C TRP A 125 -6.49 3.49 -4.51
N PRO A 126 -5.54 4.42 -4.69
CA PRO A 126 -4.30 4.18 -5.42
C PRO A 126 -3.46 3.05 -4.81
N GLY A 127 -2.64 2.43 -5.65
CA GLY A 127 -1.66 1.44 -5.21
C GLY A 127 -0.34 2.03 -4.74
N LEU A 128 0.55 1.15 -4.30
CA LEU A 128 1.92 1.53 -3.96
C LEU A 128 2.74 1.83 -5.22
N ASN A 129 3.67 2.77 -5.10
CA ASN A 129 4.57 3.08 -6.19
C ASN A 129 5.47 1.87 -6.54
N PRO A 130 5.73 1.61 -7.83
CA PRO A 130 6.80 0.70 -8.25
C PRO A 130 8.12 1.12 -7.60
N GLY A 131 8.92 0.15 -7.18
CA GLY A 131 10.15 0.42 -6.42
C GLY A 131 9.97 0.32 -4.89
N THR A 132 8.73 0.32 -4.38
CA THR A 132 8.46 0.03 -2.97
C THR A 132 8.74 -1.44 -2.64
N ASP A 133 9.41 -1.71 -1.52
CA ASP A 133 9.61 -3.09 -1.04
C ASP A 133 8.29 -3.65 -0.51
N LEU A 134 7.62 -4.43 -1.35
CA LEU A 134 6.34 -5.05 -1.02
C LEU A 134 6.49 -6.20 -0.01
N ALA A 135 7.61 -6.91 -0.07
CA ALA A 135 7.87 -8.09 0.76
C ALA A 135 8.09 -7.74 2.23
N ALA A 136 8.74 -6.60 2.51
CA ALA A 136 8.92 -6.10 3.88
C ALA A 136 7.77 -5.21 4.36
N GLY A 137 6.87 -4.78 3.46
CA GLY A 137 5.82 -3.82 3.75
C GLY A 137 4.44 -4.43 3.93
N VAL A 138 3.75 -4.68 2.82
CA VAL A 138 2.31 -5.01 2.81
C VAL A 138 2.00 -6.42 2.32
N ALA A 139 2.90 -7.03 1.52
CA ALA A 139 2.74 -8.37 0.97
C ALA A 139 3.66 -9.38 1.65
N ILE A 140 3.72 -9.32 2.99
CA ILE A 140 4.61 -10.16 3.80
C ILE A 140 4.14 -11.61 3.71
N THR A 141 5.08 -12.52 3.47
CA THR A 141 4.83 -13.96 3.48
C THR A 141 5.90 -14.69 4.29
N ASP A 142 5.49 -15.72 5.00
CA ASP A 142 6.38 -16.65 5.71
C ASP A 142 6.36 -18.00 5.00
N CYS A 143 7.53 -18.45 4.54
CA CYS A 143 7.73 -19.70 3.83
C CYS A 143 8.56 -20.73 4.64
N SER A 144 8.82 -20.48 5.93
CA SER A 144 9.69 -21.28 6.79
C SER A 144 9.24 -22.74 6.96
N SER A 145 7.94 -23.01 6.80
CA SER A 145 7.35 -24.36 6.87
C SER A 145 7.43 -25.14 5.55
N GLY A 146 8.08 -24.62 4.51
CA GLY A 146 8.11 -25.19 3.16
C GLY A 146 6.89 -24.84 2.30
N THR A 147 5.84 -24.24 2.89
CA THR A 147 4.70 -23.67 2.20
C THR A 147 4.54 -22.23 2.67
N CYS A 148 4.38 -21.30 1.72
CA CYS A 148 4.22 -19.89 2.07
C CYS A 148 2.81 -19.60 2.61
N ALA A 149 2.74 -18.77 3.64
CA ALA A 149 1.52 -18.24 4.22
C ALA A 149 1.60 -16.72 4.32
N GLY A 150 0.47 -16.02 4.27
CA GLY A 150 0.42 -14.57 4.45
C GLY A 150 0.65 -14.17 5.90
N VAL A 151 1.39 -13.08 6.11
CA VAL A 151 1.59 -12.48 7.41
C VAL A 151 0.89 -11.13 7.44
N GLN A 152 -0.09 -11.00 8.33
CA GLN A 152 -0.90 -9.79 8.44
C GLN A 152 -0.06 -8.61 8.94
N LEU A 153 -0.16 -7.47 8.28
CA LEU A 153 0.43 -6.23 8.77
C LEU A 153 -0.35 -5.77 10.01
N SER A 154 0.29 -5.84 11.17
CA SER A 154 -0.37 -5.72 12.47
C SER A 154 -1.21 -4.44 12.61
N ILE A 155 -0.71 -3.30 12.14
CA ILE A 155 -1.41 -2.02 12.26
C ILE A 155 -2.74 -1.97 11.47
N SER A 156 -2.75 -2.45 10.22
CA SER A 156 -3.97 -2.49 9.40
C SER A 156 -4.92 -3.60 9.86
N ALA A 157 -4.39 -4.76 10.22
CA ALA A 157 -5.19 -5.86 10.74
C ALA A 157 -5.88 -5.50 12.07
N GLN A 158 -5.15 -4.87 13.01
CA GLN A 158 -5.73 -4.41 14.28
C GLN A 158 -6.78 -3.32 14.08
N TRP A 159 -6.55 -2.38 13.15
CA TRP A 159 -7.56 -1.39 12.82
C TRP A 159 -8.86 -2.05 12.36
N LEU A 160 -8.76 -2.97 11.40
CA LEU A 160 -9.94 -3.65 10.85
C LEU A 160 -10.62 -4.56 11.86
N SER A 161 -9.87 -5.32 12.67
CA SER A 161 -10.44 -6.27 13.63
C SER A 161 -10.99 -5.57 14.89
N LEU A 162 -10.17 -4.75 15.56
CA LEU A 162 -10.53 -4.21 16.88
C LEU A 162 -11.50 -3.04 16.78
N PHE A 163 -11.32 -2.17 15.77
CA PHE A 163 -12.11 -0.95 15.66
C PHE A 163 -13.26 -1.11 14.67
N VAL A 164 -12.99 -1.58 13.46
CA VAL A 164 -14.02 -1.63 12.43
C VAL A 164 -14.97 -2.81 12.63
N ALA A 165 -14.46 -4.02 12.68
CA ALA A 165 -15.25 -5.22 12.95
C ALA A 165 -15.73 -5.30 14.39
N ARG A 166 -14.94 -4.76 15.34
CA ARG A 166 -15.13 -4.91 16.78
C ARG A 166 -15.13 -6.37 17.23
N ASP A 167 -14.34 -7.16 16.54
CA ASP A 167 -14.17 -8.59 16.80
C ASP A 167 -12.68 -8.93 16.73
N PRO A 168 -12.00 -9.09 17.88
CA PRO A 168 -10.58 -9.45 17.90
C PRO A 168 -10.29 -10.87 17.40
N SER A 169 -11.33 -11.70 17.24
CA SER A 169 -11.22 -13.08 16.77
C SER A 169 -11.45 -13.23 15.26
N ILE A 170 -11.80 -12.15 14.56
CA ILE A 170 -12.04 -12.19 13.11
C ILE A 170 -10.79 -12.60 12.36
N ASP A 171 -10.91 -13.60 11.52
CA ASP A 171 -9.85 -14.03 10.61
C ASP A 171 -9.99 -13.29 9.27
N LEU A 172 -9.22 -12.21 9.12
CA LEU A 172 -9.26 -11.38 7.91
C LEU A 172 -8.89 -12.16 6.64
N SER A 173 -8.13 -13.26 6.76
CA SER A 173 -7.75 -14.08 5.61
C SER A 173 -8.89 -14.92 5.04
N LYS A 174 -9.97 -15.07 5.79
CA LYS A 174 -11.17 -15.82 5.38
C LYS A 174 -12.28 -14.96 4.81
N LEU A 175 -12.12 -13.64 4.84
CA LEU A 175 -13.12 -12.74 4.27
C LEU A 175 -13.19 -12.92 2.75
N THR A 176 -14.41 -12.96 2.24
CA THR A 176 -14.65 -12.75 0.81
C THR A 176 -14.32 -11.32 0.44
N HIS A 177 -14.12 -11.04 -0.85
CA HIS A 177 -13.88 -9.68 -1.33
C HIS A 177 -15.03 -8.73 -0.93
N ALA A 178 -16.26 -9.17 -1.07
CA ALA A 178 -17.43 -8.35 -0.68
C ALA A 178 -17.49 -8.05 0.83
N GLU A 179 -17.12 -9.01 1.68
CA GLU A 179 -17.03 -8.78 3.14
C GLU A 179 -15.91 -7.81 3.49
N PHE A 180 -14.77 -7.90 2.80
CA PHE A 180 -13.68 -6.95 2.98
C PHE A 180 -14.08 -5.53 2.55
N ASP A 181 -14.75 -5.37 1.40
CA ASP A 181 -15.28 -4.08 0.93
C ASP A 181 -16.28 -3.50 1.93
N TRP A 182 -17.19 -4.34 2.42
CA TRP A 182 -18.14 -3.92 3.44
C TRP A 182 -17.42 -3.43 4.71
N LEU A 183 -16.39 -4.15 5.14
CA LEU A 183 -15.59 -3.76 6.32
C LEU A 183 -14.89 -2.41 6.09
N ALA A 184 -14.27 -2.20 4.92
CA ALA A 184 -13.65 -0.92 4.56
C ALA A 184 -14.68 0.22 4.55
N HIS A 185 -15.87 -0.03 3.99
CA HIS A 185 -16.98 0.94 4.00
C HIS A 185 -17.44 1.26 5.44
N GLN A 186 -17.57 0.27 6.31
CA GLN A 186 -17.92 0.48 7.72
C GLN A 186 -16.88 1.36 8.45
N GLY A 187 -15.59 1.20 8.14
CA GLY A 187 -14.53 2.05 8.67
C GLY A 187 -14.77 3.53 8.33
N ARG A 188 -15.07 3.83 7.08
CA ARG A 188 -15.41 5.19 6.63
C ARG A 188 -16.66 5.71 7.35
N GLN A 189 -17.74 4.96 7.37
CA GLN A 189 -19.00 5.38 7.97
C GLN A 189 -18.88 5.69 9.48
N ARG A 190 -18.13 4.88 10.21
CA ARG A 190 -18.03 5.00 11.66
C ARG A 190 -17.00 6.01 12.14
N TYR A 191 -15.91 6.18 11.40
CA TYR A 191 -14.72 6.87 11.92
C TYR A 191 -14.29 8.10 11.12
N ASN A 192 -14.89 8.38 9.96
CA ASN A 192 -14.45 9.53 9.17
C ASN A 192 -14.59 10.85 9.91
N SER A 193 -15.68 11.04 10.66
CA SER A 193 -15.89 12.23 11.49
C SER A 193 -14.93 12.34 12.67
N ILE A 194 -14.33 11.22 13.12
CA ILE A 194 -13.48 11.16 14.32
C ILE A 194 -12.01 11.34 13.93
N ILE A 195 -11.51 10.52 12.98
CA ILE A 195 -10.10 10.48 12.61
C ILE A 195 -9.84 10.83 11.15
N GLY A 196 -10.89 11.07 10.36
CA GLY A 196 -10.74 11.47 8.96
C GLY A 196 -9.98 12.78 8.83
N THR A 197 -9.16 12.87 7.78
CA THR A 197 -8.39 14.06 7.42
C THR A 197 -8.61 14.40 5.95
N ASN A 198 -9.80 14.07 5.44
CA ASN A 198 -10.15 14.14 4.03
C ASN A 198 -10.54 15.55 3.58
N ASP A 199 -10.78 16.45 4.54
CA ASP A 199 -11.08 17.84 4.23
C ASP A 199 -9.78 18.57 3.88
N ALA A 200 -9.67 19.02 2.64
CA ALA A 200 -8.52 19.77 2.14
C ALA A 200 -8.59 21.26 2.49
N ASP A 201 -9.74 21.77 2.98
CA ASP A 201 -9.87 23.17 3.34
C ASP A 201 -9.08 23.51 4.61
N LEU A 202 -7.98 24.24 4.43
CA LEU A 202 -7.13 24.78 5.48
C LEU A 202 -7.23 26.32 5.59
N SER A 203 -8.27 26.92 5.02
CA SER A 203 -8.42 28.39 4.98
C SER A 203 -8.45 29.02 6.36
N ALA A 204 -9.09 28.38 7.35
CA ALA A 204 -9.09 28.87 8.73
C ALA A 204 -7.68 28.89 9.35
N PHE A 205 -6.86 27.88 9.08
CA PHE A 205 -5.46 27.84 9.53
C PHE A 205 -4.60 28.89 8.83
N GLN A 206 -4.82 29.09 7.53
CA GLN A 206 -4.14 30.14 6.76
C GLN A 206 -4.52 31.54 7.28
N GLN A 207 -5.81 31.80 7.54
CA GLN A 207 -6.30 33.07 8.09
C GLN A 207 -5.75 33.37 9.48
N ALA A 208 -5.51 32.35 10.29
CA ALA A 208 -4.83 32.47 11.59
C ALA A 208 -3.32 32.74 11.47
N GLY A 209 -2.78 32.81 10.25
CA GLY A 209 -1.35 33.00 9.99
C GLY A 209 -0.52 31.73 10.02
N GLY A 210 -1.15 30.57 10.20
CA GLY A 210 -0.48 29.27 10.28
C GLY A 210 0.29 28.88 9.03
N LYS A 211 1.38 28.16 9.20
CA LYS A 211 2.23 27.62 8.12
C LYS A 211 2.32 26.11 8.23
N LEU A 212 2.14 25.42 7.09
CA LEU A 212 2.24 23.96 7.01
C LEU A 212 3.36 23.59 6.04
N VAL A 213 4.26 22.72 6.50
CA VAL A 213 5.26 22.04 5.66
C VAL A 213 5.03 20.55 5.77
N THR A 214 4.97 19.87 4.64
CA THR A 214 4.85 18.42 4.59
C THR A 214 5.85 17.82 3.60
N PHE A 215 6.31 16.62 3.90
CA PHE A 215 7.14 15.82 2.99
C PHE A 215 6.80 14.34 3.15
N HIS A 216 7.04 13.57 2.09
CA HIS A 216 6.72 12.15 2.05
C HIS A 216 7.75 11.39 1.20
N GLY A 217 8.16 10.20 1.65
CA GLY A 217 9.04 9.32 0.87
C GLY A 217 8.26 8.60 -0.23
N LEU A 218 8.72 8.67 -1.49
CA LEU A 218 8.02 8.09 -2.64
C LEU A 218 7.98 6.55 -2.65
N VAL A 219 8.89 5.89 -1.93
CA VAL A 219 8.98 4.42 -1.85
C VAL A 219 8.76 3.89 -0.43
N SER A 220 8.07 4.66 0.42
CA SER A 220 7.69 4.20 1.76
C SER A 220 6.52 3.21 1.68
N CYS A 221 6.67 2.01 2.25
CA CYS A 221 5.61 0.99 2.27
C CYS A 221 4.41 1.33 3.17
N ILE A 222 4.52 2.36 4.00
CA ILE A 222 3.48 2.74 4.98
C ILE A 222 2.77 4.05 4.62
N GLY A 223 3.31 4.86 3.72
CA GLY A 223 2.77 6.20 3.52
C GLY A 223 2.76 6.75 2.10
N CYS A 224 3.42 6.14 1.13
CA CYS A 224 3.60 6.76 -0.18
C CYS A 224 2.38 6.79 -1.08
N CYS A 225 1.32 6.09 -0.77
CA CYS A 225 0.18 6.00 -1.67
C CYS A 225 -0.74 7.23 -1.66
N PHE A 226 -0.39 8.35 -0.99
CA PHE A 226 -1.46 9.19 -0.47
C PHE A 226 -1.27 10.68 -0.64
N VAL A 227 -0.32 11.09 -1.42
CA VAL A 227 -0.20 12.49 -1.81
C VAL A 227 -0.29 12.60 -3.33
N SER A 228 -1.49 12.41 -3.88
CA SER A 228 -1.83 13.15 -5.08
C SER A 228 -2.27 14.53 -4.60
N VAL A 229 -1.43 15.51 -4.75
CA VAL A 229 -1.82 16.91 -4.69
C VAL A 229 -2.31 17.24 -6.09
N ASP A 230 -3.61 17.17 -6.32
CA ASP A 230 -4.26 17.84 -7.43
C ASP A 230 -4.45 19.32 -7.07
#